data_d1439ec3b7d5c7bc7f8d85766b17840f
#
_entry.id   d1439ec3b7d5c7bc7f8d85766b17840f
#
_cell.length_a   1.000
_cell.length_b   1.000
_cell.length_c   1.000
_cell.angle_alpha   90.00
_cell.angle_beta   90.00
_cell.angle_gamma   90.00
#
_symmetry.space_group_name_H-M   'P 1'
#
loop_
_entity.id
_entity.type
_entity.pdbx_description
1 polymer ?
#
loop_
_entity_poly.entity_id
_entity_poly.type
_entity_poly.pdbx_seq_one_letter_code
_entity_poly.pdbx_strand_id
1 'polypeptide(L)'
;MNIYQMSRLCPTATLVGTGVLQNWSMGFYKACDSDMAYVYADVRESEDNFANVAVWEVINPSELEMLDRFEGYPSLYKKLNNCKVVMGNGETIEGFLYKMSNNVENGIPDVYYFMGIYQAYKDLHISTKQLDDFLKKLSNS
;
A
#
# COMPACT_ATOMS: atom_id res chain seq x y z
N MET A 1 3.63 3.08 1.77
CA MET A 1 4.41 4.32 2.04
C MET A 1 5.40 4.03 3.15
N ASN A 2 6.64 4.47 3.02
CA ASN A 2 7.65 4.22 4.05
C ASN A 2 7.61 5.27 5.16
N ILE A 3 8.36 4.99 6.25
CA ILE A 3 8.39 5.84 7.46
C ILE A 3 8.83 7.27 7.12
N TYR A 4 9.83 7.41 6.24
CA TYR A 4 10.36 8.72 5.87
C TYR A 4 9.37 9.55 5.07
N GLN A 5 8.64 8.92 4.16
CA GLN A 5 7.58 9.60 3.41
C GLN A 5 6.46 10.05 4.32
N MET A 6 6.03 9.19 5.24
CA MET A 6 4.99 9.55 6.22
C MET A 6 5.43 10.70 7.11
N SER A 7 6.67 10.70 7.58
CA SER A 7 7.15 11.78 8.46
C SER A 7 7.21 13.13 7.74
N ARG A 8 7.41 13.15 6.43
CA ARG A 8 7.40 14.39 5.65
C ARG A 8 5.99 14.88 5.34
N LEU A 9 5.09 13.96 4.98
CA LEU A 9 3.71 14.30 4.60
C LEU A 9 2.83 14.55 5.81
N CYS A 10 3.02 13.78 6.85
CA CYS A 10 2.20 13.76 8.04
C CYS A 10 3.08 13.75 9.30
N PRO A 11 3.75 14.88 9.61
CA PRO A 11 4.72 14.90 10.71
C PRO A 11 4.12 14.62 12.09
N THR A 12 2.81 14.78 12.28
CA THR A 12 2.14 14.47 13.55
C THR A 12 1.47 13.10 13.56
N ALA A 13 1.52 12.35 12.45
CA ALA A 13 0.98 11.00 12.40
C ALA A 13 1.82 10.04 13.25
N THR A 14 1.15 9.05 13.83
CA THR A 14 1.82 8.02 14.63
C THR A 14 1.57 6.64 14.04
N LEU A 15 2.61 5.81 14.06
CA LEU A 15 2.50 4.42 13.65
C LEU A 15 1.77 3.64 14.75
N VAL A 16 0.61 3.10 14.44
CA VAL A 16 -0.16 2.25 15.37
C VAL A 16 0.47 0.85 15.42
N GLY A 17 0.86 0.33 14.27
CA GLY A 17 1.48 -0.99 14.16
C GLY A 17 1.29 -1.57 12.77
N THR A 18 1.57 -2.84 12.64
CA THR A 18 1.40 -3.60 11.40
C THR A 18 0.35 -4.68 11.57
N GLY A 19 -0.28 -5.05 10.48
CA GLY A 19 -1.32 -6.07 10.48
C GLY A 19 -1.58 -6.60 9.09
N VAL A 20 -2.70 -7.30 8.93
CA VAL A 20 -3.08 -7.89 7.65
C VAL A 20 -4.51 -7.51 7.27
N LEU A 21 -4.71 -7.29 5.97
CA LEU A 21 -6.01 -7.22 5.33
C LEU A 21 -6.33 -8.61 4.79
N GLN A 22 -7.28 -9.31 5.37
CA GLN A 22 -7.70 -10.62 4.90
C GLN A 22 -8.58 -10.48 3.66
N ASN A 23 -8.43 -11.40 2.72
CA ASN A 23 -9.12 -11.43 1.44
C ASN A 23 -8.72 -10.26 0.53
N TRP A 24 -7.47 -9.84 0.65
CA TRP A 24 -6.82 -8.86 -0.21
C TRP A 24 -5.45 -9.38 -0.61
N SER A 25 -4.92 -8.90 -1.72
CA SER A 25 -3.54 -9.14 -2.11
C SER A 25 -2.88 -7.82 -2.50
N MET A 26 -1.58 -7.75 -2.30
CA MET A 26 -0.76 -6.63 -2.77
C MET A 26 -0.06 -7.03 -4.06
N GLY A 27 -0.01 -6.13 -5.01
CA GLY A 27 0.68 -6.36 -6.27
C GLY A 27 1.12 -5.04 -6.89
N PHE A 28 1.59 -5.13 -8.14
CA PHE A 28 2.08 -3.98 -8.89
C PHE A 28 1.25 -3.85 -10.16
N TYR A 29 0.71 -2.66 -10.37
CA TYR A 29 -0.30 -2.42 -11.40
C TYR A 29 -0.05 -1.09 -12.09
N LYS A 30 -0.50 -1.00 -13.35
CA LYS A 30 -0.56 0.26 -14.08
C LYS A 30 -2.00 0.54 -14.49
N ALA A 31 -2.37 1.81 -14.56
CA ALA A 31 -3.69 2.24 -15.01
C ALA A 31 -3.80 2.07 -16.52
N CYS A 32 -4.84 1.35 -16.98
CA CYS A 32 -5.07 1.12 -18.42
C CYS A 32 -5.50 2.37 -19.16
N ASP A 33 -6.10 3.33 -18.45
CA ASP A 33 -6.66 4.55 -19.03
C ASP A 33 -5.67 5.72 -19.08
N SER A 34 -4.42 5.48 -18.67
CA SER A 34 -3.40 6.53 -18.60
C SER A 34 -2.36 6.35 -19.69
N ASP A 35 -1.98 7.45 -20.31
CA ASP A 35 -0.84 7.51 -21.23
C ASP A 35 0.49 7.33 -20.47
N MET A 36 0.46 7.41 -19.15
CA MET A 36 1.63 7.27 -18.31
C MET A 36 1.82 5.80 -17.92
N ALA A 37 2.95 5.23 -18.33
CA ALA A 37 3.27 3.82 -18.14
C ALA A 37 3.88 3.52 -16.76
N TYR A 38 3.47 4.26 -15.72
CA TYR A 38 3.96 4.03 -14.37
C TYR A 38 3.25 2.86 -13.69
N VAL A 39 4.03 2.03 -13.02
CA VAL A 39 3.54 0.88 -12.25
C VAL A 39 3.67 1.21 -10.77
N TYR A 40 2.57 1.04 -10.05
CA TYR A 40 2.50 1.34 -8.62
C TYR A 40 2.03 0.13 -7.83
N ALA A 41 2.43 0.08 -6.55
CA ALA A 41 1.89 -0.89 -5.62
C ALA A 41 0.42 -0.57 -5.35
N ASP A 42 -0.38 -1.62 -5.28
CA ASP A 42 -1.81 -1.49 -5.02
C ASP A 42 -2.32 -2.75 -4.30
N VAL A 43 -3.49 -2.64 -3.72
CA VAL A 43 -4.18 -3.77 -3.10
C VAL A 43 -5.44 -4.08 -3.89
N ARG A 44 -5.70 -5.37 -4.07
CA ARG A 44 -6.88 -5.89 -4.78
C ARG A 44 -7.58 -6.93 -3.94
N GLU A 45 -8.90 -6.95 -4.00
CA GLU A 45 -9.66 -8.01 -3.36
C GLU A 45 -9.26 -9.35 -3.95
N SER A 46 -8.96 -10.30 -3.09
CA SER A 46 -8.47 -11.62 -3.49
C SER A 46 -8.80 -12.63 -2.40
N GLU A 47 -9.81 -13.45 -2.65
CA GLU A 47 -10.25 -14.48 -1.70
C GLU A 47 -9.10 -15.39 -1.30
N ASP A 48 -9.04 -15.76 -0.01
CA ASP A 48 -8.03 -16.64 0.57
C ASP A 48 -6.59 -16.09 0.56
N ASN A 49 -6.42 -14.82 0.24
CA ASN A 49 -5.13 -14.15 0.33
C ASN A 49 -5.12 -13.11 1.46
N PHE A 50 -3.97 -12.52 1.69
CA PHE A 50 -3.83 -11.41 2.64
C PHE A 50 -2.81 -10.40 2.14
N ALA A 51 -2.97 -9.16 2.54
CA ALA A 51 -2.00 -8.10 2.28
C ALA A 51 -1.46 -7.59 3.62
N ASN A 52 -0.14 -7.46 3.70
CA ASN A 52 0.51 -6.85 4.86
C ASN A 52 0.36 -5.34 4.77
N VAL A 53 0.02 -4.70 5.90
CA VAL A 53 -0.18 -3.26 5.96
C VAL A 53 0.44 -2.67 7.22
N ALA A 54 0.79 -1.40 7.14
CA ALA A 54 1.10 -0.57 8.30
C ALA A 54 -0.10 0.35 8.55
N VAL A 55 -0.46 0.51 9.81
CA VAL A 55 -1.59 1.36 10.20
C VAL A 55 -1.04 2.61 10.87
N TRP A 56 -1.46 3.76 10.38
CA TRP A 56 -1.07 5.07 10.88
C TRP A 56 -2.28 5.82 11.38
N GLU A 57 -2.13 6.52 12.50
CA GLU A 57 -3.14 7.45 12.97
C GLU A 57 -2.78 8.86 12.51
N VAL A 58 -3.68 9.46 11.72
CA VAL A 58 -3.53 10.81 11.21
C VAL A 58 -4.68 11.65 11.73
N ILE A 59 -4.40 12.53 12.68
CA ILE A 59 -5.42 13.32 13.37
C ILE A 59 -5.56 14.74 12.83
N ASN A 60 -4.56 15.23 12.11
CA ASN A 60 -4.55 16.60 11.58
C ASN A 60 -5.20 16.64 10.19
N PRO A 61 -6.32 17.37 10.00
CA PRO A 61 -7.00 17.44 8.70
C PRO A 61 -6.11 17.92 7.55
N SER A 62 -5.16 18.82 7.81
CA SER A 62 -4.25 19.32 6.76
C SER A 62 -3.30 18.23 6.29
N GLU A 63 -2.92 17.31 7.17
CA GLU A 63 -2.08 16.15 6.81
C GLU A 63 -2.86 15.13 5.99
N LEU A 64 -4.15 14.94 6.29
CA LEU A 64 -5.02 14.09 5.47
C LEU A 64 -5.14 14.65 4.04
N GLU A 65 -5.24 15.96 3.89
CA GLU A 65 -5.24 16.61 2.57
C GLU A 65 -3.92 16.37 1.84
N MET A 66 -2.80 16.44 2.53
CA MET A 66 -1.49 16.17 1.95
C MET A 66 -1.38 14.73 1.44
N LEU A 67 -1.89 13.77 2.20
CA LEU A 67 -1.96 12.37 1.77
C LEU A 67 -2.82 12.22 0.51
N ASP A 68 -4.00 12.82 0.51
CA ASP A 68 -4.90 12.76 -0.65
C ASP A 68 -4.22 13.27 -1.91
N ARG A 69 -3.49 14.38 -1.81
CA ARG A 69 -2.73 14.94 -2.94
C ARG A 69 -1.60 14.02 -3.38
N PHE A 70 -0.86 13.48 -2.44
CA PHE A 70 0.26 12.59 -2.72
C PHE A 70 -0.21 11.33 -3.46
N GLU A 71 -1.35 10.77 -3.05
CA GLU A 71 -1.91 9.57 -3.67
C GLU A 71 -2.66 9.88 -4.97
N GLY A 72 -2.85 11.16 -5.30
CA GLY A 72 -3.60 11.55 -6.50
C GLY A 72 -5.09 11.26 -6.39
N TYR A 73 -5.63 11.33 -5.18
CA TYR A 73 -7.07 11.15 -4.94
C TYR A 73 -7.84 12.38 -5.47
N PRO A 74 -8.99 12.20 -6.14
CA PRO A 74 -9.65 10.92 -6.47
C PRO A 74 -9.29 10.33 -7.84
N SER A 75 -8.32 10.90 -8.57
CA SER A 75 -8.04 10.53 -9.96
C SER A 75 -7.27 9.22 -10.09
N LEU A 76 -6.07 9.13 -9.52
CA LEU A 76 -5.23 7.93 -9.62
C LEU A 76 -5.65 6.88 -8.60
N TYR A 77 -5.82 7.28 -7.35
CA TYR A 77 -6.29 6.40 -6.28
C TYR A 77 -7.66 6.84 -5.79
N LYS A 78 -8.46 5.86 -5.42
CA LYS A 78 -9.72 6.05 -4.70
C LYS A 78 -9.48 5.75 -3.23
N LYS A 79 -10.29 6.35 -2.37
CA LYS A 79 -10.26 6.10 -0.93
C LYS A 79 -11.35 5.10 -0.57
N LEU A 80 -10.97 3.98 0.03
CA LEU A 80 -11.89 2.97 0.53
C LEU A 80 -11.94 3.06 2.04
N ASN A 81 -13.13 3.36 2.57
CA ASN A 81 -13.37 3.48 4.00
C ASN A 81 -13.80 2.14 4.61
N ASN A 82 -13.76 2.06 5.93
CA ASN A 82 -14.26 0.91 6.71
C ASN A 82 -13.51 -0.39 6.41
N CYS A 83 -12.21 -0.30 6.15
CA CYS A 83 -11.37 -1.47 5.98
C CYS A 83 -10.96 -2.02 7.33
N LYS A 84 -11.09 -3.33 7.50
CA LYS A 84 -10.73 -4.00 8.76
C LYS A 84 -9.36 -4.64 8.66
N VAL A 85 -8.48 -4.25 9.58
CA VAL A 85 -7.11 -4.77 9.68
C VAL A 85 -7.00 -5.60 10.94
N VAL A 86 -6.51 -6.84 10.81
CA VAL A 86 -6.17 -7.69 11.95
C VAL A 86 -4.73 -7.39 12.32
N MET A 87 -4.54 -6.77 13.49
CA MET A 87 -3.22 -6.39 13.98
C MET A 87 -2.46 -7.60 14.55
N GLY A 88 -1.15 -7.45 14.70
CA GLY A 88 -0.29 -8.50 15.23
C GLY A 88 -0.66 -8.98 16.63
N ASN A 89 -1.31 -8.14 17.44
CA ASN A 89 -1.80 -8.50 18.78
C ASN A 89 -3.19 -9.16 18.76
N GLY A 90 -3.78 -9.39 17.60
CA GLY A 90 -5.10 -9.99 17.45
C GLY A 90 -6.26 -9.01 17.43
N GLU A 91 -6.03 -7.73 17.73
CA GLU A 91 -7.07 -6.70 17.64
C GLU A 91 -7.44 -6.41 16.20
N THR A 92 -8.70 -6.04 15.97
CA THR A 92 -9.16 -5.56 14.67
C THR A 92 -9.34 -4.06 14.73
N ILE A 93 -8.70 -3.36 13.81
CA ILE A 93 -8.80 -1.91 13.66
C ILE A 93 -9.47 -1.59 12.35
N GLU A 94 -10.37 -0.62 12.36
CA GLU A 94 -11.04 -0.13 11.17
C GLU A 94 -10.40 1.18 10.71
N GLY A 95 -10.14 1.28 9.40
CA GLY A 95 -9.51 2.46 8.82
C GLY A 95 -9.83 2.62 7.35
N PHE A 96 -9.12 3.52 6.69
CA PHE A 96 -9.23 3.71 5.24
C PHE A 96 -7.91 3.37 4.55
N LEU A 97 -8.02 3.07 3.26
CA LEU A 97 -6.85 2.86 2.39
C LEU A 97 -7.08 3.55 1.05
N TYR A 98 -6.00 3.73 0.33
CA TYR A 98 -6.04 4.18 -1.06
C TYR A 98 -5.86 2.98 -1.98
N LYS A 99 -6.69 2.93 -3.01
CA LYS A 99 -6.70 1.85 -3.99
C LYS A 99 -6.81 2.47 -5.37
N MET A 100 -6.02 1.96 -6.33
CA MET A 100 -6.12 2.43 -7.70
C MET A 100 -7.51 2.16 -8.27
N SER A 101 -7.94 2.99 -9.22
CA SER A 101 -9.19 2.78 -9.96
C SER A 101 -9.23 1.40 -10.59
N ASN A 102 -10.44 0.89 -10.86
CA ASN A 102 -10.64 -0.52 -11.21
C ASN A 102 -9.99 -0.96 -12.54
N ASN A 103 -9.71 -0.03 -13.44
CA ASN A 103 -9.16 -0.39 -14.75
C ASN A 103 -7.64 -0.37 -14.72
N VAL A 104 -7.07 -1.47 -14.21
CA VAL A 104 -5.63 -1.64 -14.09
C VAL A 104 -5.20 -3.00 -14.64
N GLU A 105 -3.93 -3.12 -15.00
CA GLU A 105 -3.31 -4.38 -15.39
C GLU A 105 -2.00 -4.58 -14.64
N ASN A 106 -1.56 -5.84 -14.52
CA ASN A 106 -0.29 -6.15 -13.88
C ASN A 106 0.87 -5.48 -14.62
N GLY A 107 1.87 -5.05 -13.87
CA GLY A 107 3.05 -4.43 -14.44
C GLY A 107 4.30 -4.77 -13.65
N ILE A 108 5.45 -4.39 -14.21
CA ILE A 108 6.75 -4.56 -13.54
C ILE A 108 7.16 -3.18 -13.04
N PRO A 109 7.33 -3.01 -11.72
CA PRO A 109 7.69 -1.71 -11.16
C PRO A 109 9.13 -1.33 -11.47
N ASP A 110 9.42 -0.04 -11.44
CA ASP A 110 10.78 0.47 -11.45
C ASP A 110 11.57 -0.13 -10.27
N VAL A 111 12.84 -0.46 -10.51
CA VAL A 111 13.67 -1.12 -9.50
C VAL A 111 13.84 -0.28 -8.24
N TYR A 112 14.00 1.03 -8.38
CA TYR A 112 14.16 1.91 -7.21
C TYR A 112 12.88 2.04 -6.41
N TYR A 113 11.74 2.09 -7.09
CA TYR A 113 10.43 2.10 -6.44
C TYR A 113 10.21 0.79 -5.66
N PHE A 114 10.50 -0.36 -6.29
CA PHE A 114 10.38 -1.66 -5.63
C PHE A 114 11.30 -1.76 -4.42
N MET A 115 12.57 -1.32 -4.55
CA MET A 115 13.52 -1.38 -3.46
C MET A 115 13.12 -0.50 -2.28
N GLY A 116 12.48 0.64 -2.55
CA GLY A 116 11.93 1.49 -1.50
C GLY A 116 10.84 0.78 -0.69
N ILE A 117 9.96 0.05 -1.36
CA ILE A 117 8.92 -0.74 -0.70
C ILE A 117 9.53 -1.90 0.09
N TYR A 118 10.49 -2.59 -0.51
CA TYR A 118 11.19 -3.70 0.13
C TYR A 118 11.86 -3.24 1.44
N GLN A 119 12.55 -2.11 1.39
CA GLN A 119 13.18 -1.53 2.58
C GLN A 119 12.15 -1.10 3.63
N ALA A 120 11.01 -0.56 3.20
CA ALA A 120 9.93 -0.19 4.11
C ALA A 120 9.39 -1.41 4.87
N TYR A 121 9.23 -2.54 4.19
CA TYR A 121 8.84 -3.80 4.84
C TYR A 121 9.84 -4.20 5.93
N LYS A 122 11.14 -4.12 5.61
CA LYS A 122 12.20 -4.44 6.58
C LYS A 122 12.18 -3.48 7.78
N ASP A 123 12.06 -2.20 7.52
CA ASP A 123 12.04 -1.17 8.57
C ASP A 123 10.83 -1.33 9.51
N LEU A 124 9.71 -1.79 8.97
CA LEU A 124 8.46 -2.03 9.73
C LEU A 124 8.35 -3.46 10.29
N HIS A 125 9.39 -4.28 10.10
CA HIS A 125 9.42 -5.68 10.52
C HIS A 125 8.29 -6.52 9.91
N ILE A 126 7.90 -6.20 8.69
CA ILE A 126 6.96 -6.98 7.89
C ILE A 126 7.75 -8.02 7.11
N SER A 127 7.23 -9.26 7.04
CA SER A 127 7.86 -10.32 6.23
C SER A 127 7.96 -9.90 4.76
N THR A 128 9.13 -10.08 4.16
CA THR A 128 9.36 -9.79 2.74
C THR A 128 8.95 -10.95 1.83
N LYS A 129 8.39 -12.02 2.39
CA LYS A 129 8.10 -13.24 1.63
C LYS A 129 7.28 -12.99 0.37
N GLN A 130 6.23 -12.18 0.46
CA GLN A 130 5.38 -11.88 -0.69
C GLN A 130 6.14 -11.13 -1.79
N LEU A 131 7.02 -10.21 -1.39
CA LEU A 131 7.88 -9.49 -2.34
C LEU A 131 8.94 -10.41 -2.96
N ASP A 132 9.50 -11.30 -2.17
CA ASP A 132 10.46 -12.30 -2.67
C ASP A 132 9.80 -13.26 -3.66
N ASP A 133 8.58 -13.68 -3.38
CA ASP A 133 7.80 -14.53 -4.28
C ASP A 133 7.49 -13.83 -5.60
N PHE A 134 7.20 -12.52 -5.55
CA PHE A 134 7.02 -11.70 -6.75
C PHE A 134 8.29 -11.70 -7.60
N LEU A 135 9.46 -11.49 -6.99
CA LEU A 135 10.74 -11.51 -7.70
C LEU A 135 11.01 -12.87 -8.35
N LYS A 136 10.69 -13.96 -7.67
CA LYS A 136 10.84 -15.32 -8.22
C LYS A 136 9.98 -15.52 -9.46
N LYS A 137 8.74 -15.04 -9.45
CA LYS A 137 7.85 -15.13 -10.60
C LYS A 137 8.41 -14.38 -11.80
N LEU A 138 9.01 -13.20 -11.58
CA LEU A 138 9.65 -12.44 -12.66
C LEU A 138 10.84 -13.21 -13.25
N SER A 139 11.65 -13.86 -12.41
CA SER A 139 12.83 -14.62 -12.85
C SER A 139 12.46 -15.85 -13.66
N ASN A 140 11.28 -16.41 -13.43
CA ASN A 140 10.82 -17.66 -14.06
C ASN A 140 9.92 -17.41 -15.29
N SER A 141 9.72 -16.16 -15.66
CA SER A 141 8.86 -15.80 -16.80
C SER A 141 9.66 -15.60 -18.08
#